data_ea2977180933cc63cb878ddcf92b9aee
#
_entry.id   ea2977180933cc63cb878ddcf92b9aee
#
_cell.length_a   1.000
_cell.length_b   1.000
_cell.length_c   1.000
_cell.angle_alpha   90.00
_cell.angle_beta   90.00
_cell.angle_gamma   90.00
#
_symmetry.space_group_name_H-M   'P 1'
#
loop_
_entity.id
_entity.type
_entity.pdbx_description
1 polymer ?
#
loop_
_entity_poly.entity_id
_entity_poly.type
_entity_poly.pdbx_seq_one_letter_code
_entity_poly.pdbx_strand_id
1 'polypeptide(L)'
;MLEHYDCIVANGMEADDLMAIHQTDSTIICTRDKDLRMVEGMQFGWPCGKQPQFGPLKVEGVGSIELVKKDIKGYGPKFFYSQLITGDKVDNIPGLPRGGAVMAYDMLADLETEEEMLEAVKAKYKEKLGEGWDTYLLEQGRLLWMVRELDDEGKPVMWEIG
;
A
#
# COMPACT_ATOMS: atom_id res chain seq x y z
N MET A 1 16.52 -27.01 -2.52
CA MET A 1 16.46 -25.75 -1.71
C MET A 1 15.29 -25.76 -0.73
N LEU A 2 14.08 -26.20 -1.13
CA LEU A 2 12.89 -26.22 -0.26
C LEU A 2 12.98 -27.21 0.91
N GLU A 3 13.83 -28.24 0.79
CA GLU A 3 13.99 -29.28 1.85
C GLU A 3 14.74 -28.81 3.11
N HIS A 4 15.37 -27.62 3.05
CA HIS A 4 16.16 -27.08 4.17
C HIS A 4 15.53 -25.84 4.82
N TYR A 5 14.42 -25.36 4.29
CA TYR A 5 13.74 -24.15 4.76
C TYR A 5 12.23 -24.36 4.76
N ASP A 6 11.58 -23.79 5.74
CA ASP A 6 10.10 -23.73 5.79
C ASP A 6 9.63 -22.73 4.70
N CYS A 7 9.26 -23.28 3.56
CA CYS A 7 8.83 -22.48 2.40
C CYS A 7 7.32 -22.68 2.15
N ILE A 8 6.62 -21.57 1.89
CA ILE A 8 5.24 -21.56 1.43
C ILE A 8 5.22 -21.08 -0.01
N VAL A 9 4.53 -21.81 -0.87
CA VAL A 9 4.40 -21.47 -2.30
C VAL A 9 3.04 -20.81 -2.52
N ALA A 10 3.06 -19.61 -3.10
CA ALA A 10 1.84 -18.90 -3.47
C ALA A 10 1.16 -19.60 -4.66
N ASN A 11 -0.16 -19.80 -4.53
CA ASN A 11 -1.02 -20.34 -5.59
C ASN A 11 -2.20 -19.40 -5.83
N GLY A 12 -2.32 -18.87 -7.03
CA GLY A 12 -3.42 -17.98 -7.40
C GLY A 12 -3.36 -16.57 -6.81
N MET A 13 -2.21 -16.21 -6.23
CA MET A 13 -1.92 -14.88 -5.68
C MET A 13 -0.41 -14.61 -5.77
N GLU A 14 0.00 -13.39 -5.53
CA GLU A 14 1.43 -13.02 -5.49
C GLU A 14 2.10 -13.44 -4.17
N ALA A 15 3.41 -13.61 -4.19
CA ALA A 15 4.16 -13.98 -2.99
C ALA A 15 4.06 -12.92 -1.88
N ASP A 16 3.96 -11.65 -2.26
CA ASP A 16 3.84 -10.52 -1.35
C ASP A 16 2.50 -10.51 -0.61
N ASP A 17 1.41 -10.89 -1.29
CA ASP A 17 0.11 -11.11 -0.65
C ASP A 17 0.19 -12.20 0.43
N LEU A 18 0.93 -13.27 0.12
CA LEU A 18 1.12 -14.36 1.09
C LEU A 18 1.91 -13.90 2.32
N MET A 19 2.92 -13.06 2.12
CA MET A 19 3.67 -12.45 3.22
C MET A 19 2.76 -11.58 4.10
N ALA A 20 1.88 -10.79 3.49
CA ALA A 20 0.92 -9.95 4.20
C ALA A 20 -0.12 -10.77 4.98
N ILE A 21 -0.66 -11.84 4.37
CA ILE A 21 -1.64 -12.75 5.00
C ILE A 21 -1.03 -13.46 6.23
N HIS A 22 0.24 -13.82 6.18
CA HIS A 22 0.95 -14.50 7.27
C HIS A 22 1.54 -13.55 8.33
N GLN A 23 1.40 -12.25 8.15
CA GLN A 23 1.85 -11.28 9.14
C GLN A 23 1.00 -11.33 10.41
N THR A 24 1.67 -11.40 11.56
CA THR A 24 1.07 -11.45 12.90
C THR A 24 1.84 -10.57 13.87
N ASP A 25 1.38 -10.44 15.11
CA ASP A 25 2.10 -9.71 16.16
C ASP A 25 3.46 -10.32 16.54
N SER A 26 3.70 -11.58 16.15
CA SER A 26 4.95 -12.30 16.44
C SER A 26 5.84 -12.51 15.22
N THR A 27 5.50 -11.95 14.07
CA THR A 27 6.28 -12.06 12.84
C THR A 27 6.86 -10.72 12.40
N ILE A 28 7.89 -10.77 11.56
CA ILE A 28 8.50 -9.60 10.91
C ILE A 28 8.52 -9.84 9.41
N ILE A 29 7.89 -8.97 8.65
CA ILE A 29 8.07 -8.96 7.19
C ILE A 29 9.46 -8.41 6.88
N CYS A 30 10.31 -9.26 6.29
CA CYS A 30 11.64 -8.87 5.82
C CYS A 30 11.62 -8.76 4.30
N THR A 31 11.56 -7.56 3.78
CA THR A 31 11.45 -7.33 2.33
C THR A 31 12.15 -6.05 1.90
N ARG A 32 12.45 -5.98 0.62
CA ARG A 32 12.91 -4.76 -0.07
C ARG A 32 11.76 -4.04 -0.78
N ASP A 33 10.64 -4.73 -0.95
CA ASP A 33 9.48 -4.17 -1.62
C ASP A 33 8.82 -3.09 -0.75
N LYS A 34 8.68 -1.90 -1.34
CA LYS A 34 8.04 -0.76 -0.67
C LYS A 34 6.53 -0.95 -0.47
N ASP A 35 5.89 -1.75 -1.32
CA ASP A 35 4.44 -1.89 -1.30
C ASP A 35 3.96 -2.71 -0.10
N LEU A 36 4.79 -3.63 0.40
CA LEU A 36 4.53 -4.31 1.67
C LEU A 36 4.56 -3.38 2.89
N ARG A 37 5.10 -2.17 2.77
CA ARG A 37 5.11 -1.19 3.88
C ARG A 37 3.74 -0.64 4.24
N MET A 38 2.72 -0.85 3.41
CA MET A 38 1.33 -0.52 3.78
C MET A 38 0.72 -1.52 4.78
N VAL A 39 1.32 -2.70 4.92
CA VAL A 39 0.82 -3.77 5.79
C VAL A 39 1.20 -3.51 7.24
N GLU A 40 0.22 -3.63 8.14
CA GLU A 40 0.42 -3.49 9.59
C GLU A 40 1.36 -4.57 10.14
N GLY A 41 2.11 -4.23 11.20
CA GLY A 41 3.01 -5.12 11.93
C GLY A 41 4.48 -4.77 11.79
N MET A 42 5.34 -5.64 12.33
CA MET A 42 6.80 -5.41 12.29
C MET A 42 7.37 -5.62 10.90
N GLN A 43 8.22 -4.69 10.50
CA GLN A 43 8.83 -4.70 9.17
C GLN A 43 10.32 -4.35 9.23
N PHE A 44 11.08 -4.98 8.34
CA PHE A 44 12.51 -4.74 8.16
C PHE A 44 12.92 -4.85 6.70
N GLY A 45 13.64 -3.85 6.20
CA GLY A 45 14.29 -3.87 4.89
C GLY A 45 15.77 -3.61 5.04
N TRP A 46 16.62 -4.57 4.65
CA TRP A 46 18.08 -4.43 4.73
C TRP A 46 18.61 -3.41 3.74
N PRO A 47 19.74 -2.73 4.04
CA PRO A 47 20.35 -1.80 3.09
C PRO A 47 20.88 -2.56 1.86
N CYS A 48 20.66 -2.03 0.67
CA CYS A 48 21.12 -2.63 -0.58
C CYS A 48 21.34 -1.56 -1.65
N GLY A 49 22.55 -1.49 -2.20
CA GLY A 49 22.90 -0.47 -3.17
C GLY A 49 22.68 0.95 -2.64
N LYS A 50 21.86 1.73 -3.34
CA LYS A 50 21.49 3.10 -2.92
C LYS A 50 20.27 3.16 -2.00
N GLN A 51 19.64 2.03 -1.74
CA GLN A 51 18.47 1.98 -0.86
C GLN A 51 18.93 1.83 0.59
N PRO A 52 18.56 2.77 1.48
CA PRO A 52 18.90 2.68 2.89
C PRO A 52 18.12 1.57 3.58
N GLN A 53 18.54 1.23 4.80
CA GLN A 53 17.78 0.37 5.68
C GLN A 53 16.41 0.98 5.99
N PHE A 54 15.38 0.14 6.03
CA PHE A 54 14.04 0.46 6.52
C PHE A 54 13.77 -0.33 7.79
N GLY A 55 13.47 0.37 8.88
CA GLY A 55 13.23 -0.28 10.16
C GLY A 55 14.49 -0.90 10.82
N PRO A 56 14.32 -1.87 11.74
CA PRO A 56 13.03 -2.47 12.10
C PRO A 56 12.07 -1.46 12.72
N LEU A 57 10.81 -1.46 12.28
CA LEU A 57 9.78 -0.63 12.84
C LEU A 57 8.42 -1.34 12.80
N LYS A 58 7.52 -0.96 13.70
CA LYS A 58 6.14 -1.45 13.70
C LYS A 58 5.26 -0.47 12.91
N VAL A 59 4.66 -0.96 11.84
CA VAL A 59 3.61 -0.24 11.12
C VAL A 59 2.32 -0.40 11.88
N GLU A 60 1.77 0.69 12.40
CA GLU A 60 0.54 0.72 13.17
C GLU A 60 -0.24 2.02 12.95
N GLY A 61 -1.55 2.00 13.23
CA GLY A 61 -2.43 3.14 12.99
C GLY A 61 -2.47 3.55 11.53
N VAL A 62 -2.54 4.83 11.27
CA VAL A 62 -2.62 5.38 9.90
C VAL A 62 -1.27 5.43 9.17
N GLY A 63 -0.17 5.15 9.88
CA GLY A 63 1.16 5.25 9.30
C GLY A 63 1.64 6.69 9.10
N SER A 64 2.60 6.85 8.20
CA SER A 64 3.23 8.15 7.91
C SER A 64 3.66 8.24 6.46
N ILE A 65 3.69 9.46 5.94
CA ILE A 65 4.29 9.78 4.64
C ILE A 65 5.22 10.99 4.76
N GLU A 66 6.22 11.02 3.92
CA GLU A 66 7.11 12.17 3.74
C GLU A 66 7.33 12.46 2.26
N LEU A 67 7.48 13.74 1.92
CA LEU A 67 7.82 14.17 0.58
C LEU A 67 9.35 14.25 0.46
N VAL A 68 9.94 13.37 -0.34
CA VAL A 68 11.37 13.34 -0.59
C VAL A 68 11.63 13.71 -2.03
N LYS A 69 12.08 14.95 -2.27
CA LYS A 69 12.20 15.54 -3.61
C LYS A 69 10.84 15.58 -4.32
N LYS A 70 10.60 14.67 -5.27
CA LYS A 70 9.35 14.55 -6.03
C LYS A 70 8.63 13.23 -5.82
N ASP A 71 9.02 12.48 -4.79
CA ASP A 71 8.45 11.16 -4.47
C ASP A 71 7.88 11.15 -3.05
N ILE A 72 6.84 10.36 -2.86
CA ILE A 72 6.34 10.01 -1.54
C ILE A 72 7.07 8.78 -1.03
N LYS A 73 7.54 8.86 0.21
CA LYS A 73 7.99 7.71 1.00
C LYS A 73 7.12 7.58 2.23
N GLY A 74 6.87 6.35 2.65
CA GLY A 74 6.04 6.15 3.83
C GLY A 74 5.70 4.71 4.07
N TYR A 75 4.75 4.52 4.97
CA TYR A 75 4.24 3.22 5.39
C TYR A 75 2.82 3.35 5.97
N GLY A 76 2.15 2.22 6.10
CA GLY A 76 0.80 2.13 6.62
C GLY A 76 -0.28 2.57 5.64
N PRO A 77 -1.52 2.72 6.11
CA PRO A 77 -2.65 3.16 5.29
C PRO A 77 -2.41 4.47 4.57
N LYS A 78 -1.78 5.44 5.23
CA LYS A 78 -1.47 6.75 4.62
C LYS A 78 -0.62 6.62 3.35
N PHE A 79 0.32 5.67 3.34
CA PHE A 79 1.11 5.36 2.15
C PHE A 79 0.24 4.78 1.03
N PHE A 80 -0.65 3.83 1.34
CA PHE A 80 -1.61 3.30 0.37
C PHE A 80 -2.48 4.40 -0.25
N TYR A 81 -3.10 5.27 0.57
CA TYR A 81 -3.91 6.37 0.08
C TYR A 81 -3.11 7.37 -0.76
N SER A 82 -1.84 7.58 -0.43
CA SER A 82 -0.96 8.42 -1.27
C SER A 82 -0.72 7.82 -2.64
N GLN A 83 -0.61 6.49 -2.75
CA GLN A 83 -0.46 5.80 -4.03
C GLN A 83 -1.71 5.87 -4.90
N LEU A 84 -2.91 5.96 -4.33
CA LEU A 84 -4.13 6.23 -5.10
C LEU A 84 -4.05 7.57 -5.86
N ILE A 85 -3.31 8.54 -5.33
CA ILE A 85 -3.08 9.83 -6.00
C ILE A 85 -1.88 9.75 -6.96
N THR A 86 -0.75 9.21 -6.51
CA THR A 86 0.50 9.19 -7.30
C THR A 86 0.55 8.09 -8.36
N GLY A 87 -0.21 7.01 -8.16
CA GLY A 87 0.01 5.75 -8.87
C GLY A 87 1.31 5.06 -8.48
N ASP A 88 1.63 4.01 -9.19
CA ASP A 88 2.91 3.31 -9.13
C ASP A 88 3.48 3.10 -10.54
N LYS A 89 4.61 3.76 -10.80
CA LYS A 89 5.24 3.72 -12.13
C LYS A 89 5.90 2.37 -12.43
N VAL A 90 6.35 1.67 -11.39
CA VAL A 90 7.01 0.37 -11.54
C VAL A 90 6.00 -0.66 -12.02
N ASP A 91 4.80 -0.65 -11.45
CA ASP A 91 3.71 -1.57 -11.78
C ASP A 91 2.77 -1.01 -12.86
N ASN A 92 3.12 0.13 -13.44
CA ASN A 92 2.33 0.78 -14.48
C ASN A 92 0.89 1.11 -14.04
N ILE A 93 0.74 1.50 -12.78
CA ILE A 93 -0.55 1.94 -12.21
C ILE A 93 -0.59 3.47 -12.27
N PRO A 94 -1.53 4.06 -13.04
CA PRO A 94 -1.50 5.50 -13.30
C PRO A 94 -1.90 6.38 -12.10
N GLY A 95 -2.73 5.87 -11.18
CA GLY A 95 -3.29 6.67 -10.10
C GLY A 95 -4.27 7.73 -10.60
N LEU A 96 -4.40 8.82 -9.86
CA LEU A 96 -5.25 9.95 -10.25
C LEU A 96 -4.62 10.71 -11.41
N PRO A 97 -5.35 10.97 -12.52
CA PRO A 97 -4.85 11.79 -13.62
C PRO A 97 -4.36 13.16 -13.13
N ARG A 98 -3.09 13.49 -13.47
CA ARG A 98 -2.38 14.67 -12.96
C ARG A 98 -2.20 14.71 -11.45
N GLY A 99 -2.38 13.59 -10.76
CA GLY A 99 -1.98 13.41 -9.38
C GLY A 99 -0.46 13.30 -9.27
N GLY A 100 0.10 13.88 -8.22
CA GLY A 100 1.54 13.85 -8.00
C GLY A 100 1.87 13.84 -6.51
N ALA A 101 3.14 13.64 -6.20
CA ALA A 101 3.62 13.49 -4.84
C ALA A 101 3.30 14.70 -3.94
N VAL A 102 3.44 15.92 -4.47
CA VAL A 102 3.12 17.14 -3.72
C VAL A 102 1.63 17.20 -3.39
N MET A 103 0.76 16.92 -4.37
CA MET A 103 -0.69 16.87 -4.14
C MET A 103 -1.06 15.82 -3.11
N ALA A 104 -0.50 14.61 -3.21
CA ALA A 104 -0.77 13.53 -2.26
C ALA A 104 -0.32 13.91 -0.85
N TYR A 105 0.86 14.49 -0.72
CA TYR A 105 1.37 14.94 0.57
C TYR A 105 0.49 16.02 1.19
N ASP A 106 0.19 17.08 0.44
CA ASP A 106 -0.61 18.21 0.91
C ASP A 106 -2.04 17.78 1.31
N MET A 107 -2.59 16.76 0.64
CA MET A 107 -3.92 16.25 0.95
C MET A 107 -3.96 15.35 2.20
N LEU A 108 -2.93 14.55 2.43
CA LEU A 108 -3.01 13.40 3.33
C LEU A 108 -2.10 13.49 4.56
N ALA A 109 -1.05 14.31 4.53
CA ALA A 109 -0.03 14.30 5.59
C ALA A 109 -0.59 14.55 6.98
N ASP A 110 -1.51 15.50 7.10
CA ASP A 110 -2.08 15.93 8.38
C ASP A 110 -3.36 15.17 8.79
N LEU A 111 -3.88 14.28 7.94
CA LEU A 111 -5.05 13.49 8.28
C LEU A 111 -4.72 12.37 9.26
N GLU A 112 -5.61 12.11 10.21
CA GLU A 112 -5.36 11.20 11.32
C GLU A 112 -6.17 9.90 11.26
N THR A 113 -7.14 9.80 10.34
CA THR A 113 -7.98 8.60 10.18
C THR A 113 -8.03 8.14 8.73
N GLU A 114 -8.27 6.84 8.54
CA GLU A 114 -8.47 6.29 7.19
C GLU A 114 -9.74 6.84 6.53
N GLU A 115 -10.78 7.10 7.32
CA GLU A 115 -12.03 7.69 6.84
C GLU A 115 -11.80 9.06 6.22
N GLU A 116 -11.04 9.92 6.91
CA GLU A 116 -10.68 11.25 6.38
C GLU A 116 -9.87 11.14 5.08
N MET A 117 -8.92 10.21 5.03
CA MET A 117 -8.12 9.99 3.83
C MET A 117 -8.96 9.46 2.67
N LEU A 118 -9.84 8.50 2.92
CA LEU A 118 -10.75 7.96 1.91
C LEU A 118 -11.67 9.06 1.36
N GLU A 119 -12.28 9.87 2.22
CA GLU A 119 -13.16 10.95 1.77
C GLU A 119 -12.41 12.04 0.99
N ALA A 120 -11.18 12.39 1.41
CA ALA A 120 -10.34 13.32 0.66
C ALA A 120 -10.00 12.79 -0.74
N VAL A 121 -9.65 11.50 -0.85
CA VAL A 121 -9.35 10.85 -2.13
C VAL A 121 -10.60 10.78 -3.01
N LYS A 122 -11.75 10.34 -2.47
CA LYS A 122 -13.04 10.32 -3.19
C LYS A 122 -13.40 11.69 -3.76
N ALA A 123 -13.31 12.73 -2.93
CA ALA A 123 -13.61 14.10 -3.35
C ALA A 123 -12.68 14.55 -4.51
N LYS A 124 -11.40 14.23 -4.42
CA LYS A 124 -10.41 14.58 -5.46
C LYS A 124 -10.62 13.81 -6.75
N TYR A 125 -10.93 12.52 -6.69
CA TYR A 125 -11.28 11.72 -7.86
C TYR A 125 -12.53 12.23 -8.56
N LYS A 126 -13.59 12.53 -7.77
CA LYS A 126 -14.82 13.11 -8.29
C LYS A 126 -14.61 14.48 -8.95
N GLU A 127 -13.80 15.34 -8.33
CA GLU A 127 -13.42 16.64 -8.90
C GLU A 127 -12.72 16.51 -10.25
N LYS A 128 -11.79 15.55 -10.38
CA LYS A 128 -10.93 15.41 -11.55
C LYS A 128 -11.55 14.64 -12.70
N LEU A 129 -12.37 13.64 -12.40
CA LEU A 129 -12.88 12.68 -13.38
C LEU A 129 -14.37 12.89 -13.70
N GLY A 130 -15.14 13.46 -12.78
CA GLY A 130 -16.58 13.57 -12.96
C GLY A 130 -17.27 12.21 -12.94
N GLU A 131 -18.09 11.91 -13.95
CA GLU A 131 -18.80 10.63 -14.03
C GLU A 131 -17.82 9.44 -14.17
N GLY A 132 -18.11 8.33 -13.45
CA GLY A 132 -17.25 7.12 -13.46
C GLY A 132 -16.02 7.17 -12.55
N TRP A 133 -15.87 8.22 -11.76
CA TRP A 133 -14.75 8.37 -10.83
C TRP A 133 -14.63 7.22 -9.82
N ASP A 134 -15.76 6.71 -9.36
CA ASP A 134 -15.85 5.62 -8.38
C ASP A 134 -15.35 4.28 -8.95
N THR A 135 -15.77 3.94 -10.15
CA THR A 135 -15.29 2.74 -10.86
C THR A 135 -13.78 2.80 -11.09
N TYR A 136 -13.28 3.97 -11.50
CA TYR A 136 -11.85 4.16 -11.73
C TYR A 136 -11.05 4.12 -10.41
N LEU A 137 -11.54 4.75 -9.34
CA LEU A 137 -10.91 4.68 -8.03
C LEU A 137 -10.87 3.24 -7.50
N LEU A 138 -11.96 2.49 -7.65
CA LEU A 138 -12.01 1.09 -7.23
C LEU A 138 -10.97 0.24 -7.97
N GLU A 139 -10.84 0.45 -9.29
CA GLU A 139 -9.81 -0.23 -10.10
C GLU A 139 -8.40 0.10 -9.59
N GLN A 140 -8.07 1.37 -9.42
CA GLN A 140 -6.76 1.79 -8.90
C GLN A 140 -6.48 1.21 -7.52
N GLY A 141 -7.47 1.26 -6.64
CA GLY A 141 -7.36 0.72 -5.28
C GLY A 141 -7.10 -0.79 -5.26
N ARG A 142 -7.78 -1.55 -6.09
CA ARG A 142 -7.57 -3.01 -6.20
C ARG A 142 -6.21 -3.37 -6.80
N LEU A 143 -5.71 -2.58 -7.73
CA LEU A 143 -4.38 -2.79 -8.31
C LEU A 143 -3.24 -2.48 -7.32
N LEU A 144 -3.44 -1.52 -6.42
CA LEU A 144 -2.45 -1.10 -5.42
C LEU A 144 -2.54 -1.88 -4.11
N TRP A 145 -3.69 -2.55 -3.88
CA TRP A 145 -3.97 -3.22 -2.60
C TRP A 145 -3.13 -4.47 -2.41
N MET A 146 -2.42 -4.52 -1.30
CA MET A 146 -1.80 -5.73 -0.80
C MET A 146 -2.84 -6.56 -0.06
N VAL A 147 -3.14 -7.76 -0.54
CA VAL A 147 -4.11 -8.66 0.11
C VAL A 147 -3.59 -9.10 1.47
N ARG A 148 -4.41 -9.02 2.51
CA ARG A 148 -4.02 -9.30 3.90
C ARG A 148 -4.81 -10.42 4.54
N GLU A 149 -5.90 -10.82 3.91
CA GLU A 149 -6.79 -11.87 4.43
C GLU A 149 -7.51 -12.58 3.28
N LEU A 150 -7.95 -13.79 3.59
CA LEU A 150 -8.79 -14.59 2.73
C LEU A 150 -10.19 -14.69 3.35
N ASP A 151 -11.22 -14.75 2.51
CA ASP A 151 -12.57 -15.02 2.95
C ASP A 151 -12.78 -16.48 3.36
N ASP A 152 -13.99 -16.83 3.80
CA ASP A 152 -14.35 -18.18 4.23
C ASP A 152 -14.23 -19.23 3.10
N GLU A 153 -14.20 -18.80 1.84
CA GLU A 153 -14.00 -19.63 0.65
C GLU A 153 -12.52 -19.71 0.22
N GLY A 154 -11.62 -19.02 0.94
CA GLY A 154 -10.19 -18.94 0.63
C GLY A 154 -9.85 -17.99 -0.51
N LYS A 155 -10.74 -17.06 -0.85
CA LYS A 155 -10.51 -16.03 -1.87
C LYS A 155 -9.92 -14.76 -1.26
N PRO A 156 -9.06 -14.03 -1.98
CA PRO A 156 -8.52 -12.76 -1.52
C PRO A 156 -9.61 -11.72 -1.21
N VAL A 157 -9.55 -11.12 -0.02
CA VAL A 157 -10.39 -9.97 0.31
C VAL A 157 -9.78 -8.73 -0.31
N MET A 158 -10.48 -8.19 -1.31
CA MET A 158 -10.02 -7.04 -2.08
C MET A 158 -10.48 -5.73 -1.44
N TRP A 159 -9.73 -4.67 -1.74
CA TRP A 159 -10.11 -3.32 -1.31
C TRP A 159 -11.44 -2.88 -1.92
N GLU A 160 -12.25 -2.20 -1.11
CA GLU A 160 -13.54 -1.62 -1.50
C GLU A 160 -13.60 -0.13 -1.12
N ILE A 161 -14.38 0.62 -1.88
CA ILE A 161 -14.54 2.08 -1.66
C ILE A 161 -15.31 2.40 -0.36
N GLY A 162 -16.00 1.44 0.18
CA GLY A 162 -16.83 1.67 1.39
C GLY A 162 -18.13 2.39 1.12
#